data_4243a9f429205e2c1883fbbe9b89d9d3
#
_entry.id   4243a9f429205e2c1883fbbe9b89d9d3
#
_cell.length_a   1.000
_cell.length_b   1.000
_cell.length_c   1.000
_cell.angle_alpha   90.00
_cell.angle_beta   90.00
_cell.angle_gamma   90.00
#
_symmetry.space_group_name_H-M   'P 1'
#
loop_
_entity.id
_entity.type
_entity.pdbx_description
1 polymer ?
#
loop_
_entity_poly.entity_id
_entity_poly.type
_entity_poly.pdbx_seq_one_letter_code
_entity_poly.pdbx_strand_id
1 'polypeptide(L)'
;MFTANTMSAFNEAVGMSLPGSASAPAMQDAVGRDISVSRAAGPPKTLSEIKMQQCADHVDALFAMMRSGLSCRKIMTREAFENGIVVAMALGGSTNLVLHCLALAKEADVALKIEDYNELNAKVSPDLSA
;
A
#
# COMPACT_ATOMS: atom_id res chain seq x y z
N MET A 1 -6.89 -11.99 -8.01
CA MET A 1 -6.41 -11.84 -6.64
C MET A 1 -5.05 -11.15 -6.54
N PHE A 2 -4.06 -11.57 -7.31
CA PHE A 2 -2.71 -10.98 -7.25
C PHE A 2 -2.68 -9.47 -7.49
N THR A 3 -3.35 -8.96 -8.52
CA THR A 3 -3.41 -7.52 -8.82
C THR A 3 -4.05 -6.73 -7.67
N ALA A 4 -5.16 -7.21 -7.11
CA ALA A 4 -5.86 -6.53 -6.02
C ALA A 4 -4.97 -6.41 -4.77
N ASN A 5 -4.26 -7.47 -4.40
CA ASN A 5 -3.34 -7.46 -3.27
C ASN A 5 -2.13 -6.56 -3.53
N THR A 6 -1.58 -6.61 -4.75
CA THR A 6 -0.48 -5.73 -5.16
C THR A 6 -0.87 -4.26 -5.08
N MET A 7 -2.07 -3.89 -5.57
CA MET A 7 -2.57 -2.52 -5.50
C MET A 7 -2.86 -2.09 -4.06
N SER A 8 -3.31 -3.00 -3.20
CA SER A 8 -3.50 -2.71 -1.77
C SER A 8 -2.18 -2.35 -1.10
N ALA A 9 -1.13 -3.15 -1.31
CA ALA A 9 0.20 -2.88 -0.77
C ALA A 9 0.82 -1.60 -1.36
N PHE A 10 0.65 -1.39 -2.67
CA PHE A 10 1.07 -0.17 -3.35
C PHE A 10 0.41 1.08 -2.74
N ASN A 11 -0.91 1.07 -2.54
CA ASN A 11 -1.65 2.19 -1.96
C ASN A 11 -1.19 2.51 -0.54
N GLU A 12 -0.86 1.50 0.26
CA GLU A 12 -0.31 1.69 1.59
C GLU A 12 1.08 2.34 1.52
N ALA A 13 1.94 1.87 0.63
CA ALA A 13 3.30 2.41 0.47
C ALA A 13 3.34 3.83 -0.12
N VAL A 14 2.38 4.19 -0.97
CA VAL A 14 2.21 5.54 -1.52
C VAL A 14 1.64 6.51 -0.47
N GLY A 15 1.02 6.00 0.59
CA GLY A 15 0.37 6.81 1.63
C GLY A 15 -1.11 7.10 1.38
N MET A 16 -1.75 6.36 0.45
CA MET A 16 -3.19 6.46 0.17
C MET A 16 -4.04 5.53 1.04
N SER A 17 -3.42 4.69 1.84
CA SER A 17 -4.05 3.87 2.88
C SER A 17 -3.25 3.97 4.18
N LEU A 18 -3.91 3.77 5.31
CA LEU A 18 -3.22 3.75 6.60
C LEU A 18 -2.33 2.50 6.76
N PRO A 19 -1.22 2.61 7.50
CA PRO A 19 -0.31 1.49 7.74
C PRO A 19 -1.03 0.25 8.30
N GLY A 20 -0.68 -0.92 7.77
CA GLY A 20 -1.27 -2.20 8.19
C GLY A 20 -2.58 -2.56 7.48
N SER A 21 -3.10 -1.71 6.59
CA SER A 21 -4.37 -1.98 5.89
C SER A 21 -4.27 -3.11 4.87
N ALA A 22 -3.10 -3.28 4.23
CA ALA A 22 -2.85 -4.31 3.21
C ALA A 22 -2.27 -5.62 3.76
N SER A 23 -1.73 -5.63 4.99
CA SER A 23 -0.90 -6.72 5.50
C SER A 23 -1.65 -7.78 6.32
N ALA A 24 -2.95 -7.59 6.62
CA ALA A 24 -3.73 -8.56 7.39
C ALA A 24 -4.16 -9.74 6.52
N PRO A 25 -3.67 -10.99 6.80
CA PRO A 25 -3.99 -12.16 5.98
C PRO A 25 -5.43 -12.64 6.20
N ALA A 26 -6.21 -12.81 5.11
CA ALA A 26 -7.62 -13.22 5.17
C ALA A 26 -7.86 -14.63 5.77
N MET A 27 -6.86 -15.52 5.69
CA MET A 27 -6.95 -16.92 6.14
C MET A 27 -6.95 -17.10 7.66
N GLN A 28 -6.65 -16.08 8.43
CA GLN A 28 -6.46 -16.22 9.87
C GLN A 28 -7.78 -16.25 10.65
N ASP A 29 -8.86 -15.64 10.13
CA ASP A 29 -10.21 -15.75 10.72
C ASP A 29 -10.81 -17.17 10.60
N ALA A 30 -10.47 -17.89 9.52
CA ALA A 30 -10.99 -19.23 9.27
C ALA A 30 -10.45 -20.32 10.23
N VAL A 31 -9.38 -20.04 10.99
CA VAL A 31 -8.67 -21.01 11.83
C VAL A 31 -8.77 -20.65 13.32
N GLY A 32 -9.51 -19.58 13.69
CA GLY A 32 -9.67 -19.19 15.10
C GLY A 32 -8.36 -18.83 15.80
N ARG A 33 -7.32 -18.46 15.08
CA ARG A 33 -6.05 -18.01 15.64
C ARG A 33 -6.04 -16.50 15.75
N ASP A 34 -6.04 -16.02 16.98
CA ASP A 34 -5.82 -14.61 17.31
C ASP A 34 -4.51 -14.11 16.70
N ILE A 35 -4.62 -13.19 15.77
CA ILE A 35 -3.45 -12.45 15.31
C ILE A 35 -3.34 -11.19 16.15
N SER A 36 -2.47 -11.20 17.09
CA SER A 36 -2.00 -9.95 17.68
C SER A 36 -1.09 -9.22 16.66
N VAL A 37 -1.68 -8.51 15.72
CA VAL A 37 -0.94 -7.65 14.78
C VAL A 37 -0.44 -6.38 15.47
N SER A 38 -0.83 -6.17 16.71
CA SER A 38 -0.38 -5.01 17.48
C SER A 38 0.42 -5.45 18.70
N ARG A 39 1.69 -5.06 18.76
CA ARG A 39 2.47 -5.00 20.00
C ARG A 39 1.99 -3.90 20.97
N ALA A 40 0.90 -3.22 20.66
CA ALA A 40 0.26 -2.26 21.55
C ALA A 40 -0.54 -3.03 22.62
N ALA A 41 -0.35 -2.67 23.88
CA ALA A 41 -0.98 -3.30 25.03
C ALA A 41 -2.52 -3.28 24.94
N GLY A 42 -3.13 -4.41 24.62
CA GLY A 42 -4.58 -4.62 24.56
C GLY A 42 -4.91 -6.09 24.36
N PRO A 43 -6.15 -6.51 24.63
CA PRO A 43 -6.58 -7.89 24.36
C PRO A 43 -6.47 -8.20 22.86
N PRO A 44 -6.20 -9.47 22.47
CA PRO A 44 -6.13 -9.87 21.07
C PRO A 44 -7.46 -9.58 20.39
N LYS A 45 -7.40 -8.95 19.20
CA LYS A 45 -8.56 -8.63 18.36
C LYS A 45 -8.68 -9.63 17.23
N THR A 46 -9.89 -9.98 16.87
CA THR A 46 -10.18 -10.75 15.65
C THR A 46 -9.85 -9.91 14.40
N LEU A 47 -9.64 -10.57 13.26
CA LEU A 47 -9.40 -9.87 11.99
C LEU A 47 -10.57 -8.93 11.65
N SER A 48 -11.80 -9.36 11.88
CA SER A 48 -13.02 -8.55 11.64
C SER A 48 -13.00 -7.28 12.48
N GLU A 49 -12.68 -7.36 13.77
CA GLU A 49 -12.56 -6.20 14.65
C GLU A 49 -11.45 -5.26 14.21
N ILE A 50 -10.29 -5.79 13.78
CA ILE A 50 -9.20 -5.00 13.23
C ILE A 50 -9.65 -4.26 11.96
N LYS A 51 -10.32 -4.94 11.04
CA LYS A 51 -10.80 -4.32 9.80
C LYS A 51 -11.89 -3.28 10.05
N MET A 52 -12.81 -3.52 10.97
CA MET A 52 -13.81 -2.51 11.36
C MET A 52 -13.15 -1.26 11.96
N GLN A 53 -12.17 -1.44 12.84
CA GLN A 53 -11.41 -0.31 13.39
C GLN A 53 -10.65 0.43 12.30
N GLN A 54 -9.98 -0.28 11.41
CA GLN A 54 -9.29 0.34 10.26
C GLN A 54 -10.24 1.16 9.38
N CYS A 55 -11.46 0.69 9.13
CA CYS A 55 -12.47 1.47 8.40
C CYS A 55 -12.80 2.79 9.10
N ALA A 56 -13.01 2.76 10.42
CA ALA A 56 -13.26 3.97 11.20
C ALA A 56 -12.07 4.93 11.15
N ASP A 57 -10.85 4.42 11.36
CA ASP A 57 -9.61 5.20 11.34
C ASP A 57 -9.38 5.86 9.95
N HIS A 58 -9.70 5.16 8.85
CA HIS A 58 -9.61 5.72 7.49
C HIS A 58 -10.60 6.86 7.28
N VAL A 59 -11.82 6.75 7.81
CA VAL A 59 -12.82 7.83 7.74
C VAL A 59 -12.34 9.05 8.52
N ASP A 60 -11.81 8.87 9.72
CA ASP A 60 -11.29 9.96 10.54
C ASP A 60 -10.09 10.64 9.85
N ALA A 61 -9.18 9.85 9.28
CA ALA A 61 -8.05 10.35 8.50
C ALA A 61 -8.52 11.17 7.28
N LEU A 62 -9.53 10.67 6.54
CA LEU A 62 -10.10 11.38 5.40
C LEU A 62 -10.66 12.75 5.80
N PHE A 63 -11.44 12.81 6.88
CA PHE A 63 -11.96 14.08 7.37
C PHE A 63 -10.85 15.02 7.86
N ALA A 64 -9.79 14.48 8.47
CA ALA A 64 -8.62 15.28 8.86
C ALA A 64 -7.90 15.87 7.64
N MET A 65 -7.72 15.08 6.58
CA MET A 65 -7.16 15.54 5.30
C MET A 65 -8.00 16.64 4.68
N MET A 66 -9.33 16.47 4.64
CA MET A 66 -10.24 17.49 4.12
C MET A 66 -10.13 18.82 4.90
N ARG A 67 -10.09 18.76 6.23
CA ARG A 67 -9.94 19.96 7.09
C ARG A 67 -8.59 20.65 6.90
N SER A 68 -7.52 19.89 6.66
CA SER A 68 -6.16 20.44 6.43
C SER A 68 -5.91 20.89 4.99
N GLY A 69 -6.84 20.63 4.06
CA GLY A 69 -6.65 20.92 2.64
C GLY A 69 -5.60 20.01 1.98
N LEU A 70 -5.33 18.83 2.54
CA LEU A 70 -4.43 17.85 1.97
C LEU A 70 -5.18 17.04 0.89
N SER A 71 -4.80 17.22 -0.37
CA SER A 71 -5.38 16.48 -1.49
C SER A 71 -4.56 15.23 -1.83
N CYS A 72 -5.19 14.26 -2.52
CA CYS A 72 -4.50 13.06 -3.03
C CYS A 72 -3.28 13.42 -3.89
N ARG A 73 -3.36 14.46 -4.73
CA ARG A 73 -2.23 14.93 -5.56
C ARG A 73 -1.03 15.39 -4.74
N LYS A 74 -1.25 15.91 -3.53
CA LYS A 74 -0.16 16.31 -2.63
C LYS A 74 0.51 15.12 -1.95
N ILE A 75 -0.19 13.99 -1.81
CA ILE A 75 0.37 12.75 -1.27
C ILE A 75 1.10 11.98 -2.37
N MET A 76 0.51 11.93 -3.57
CA MET A 76 1.03 11.17 -4.72
C MET A 76 2.18 11.91 -5.40
N THR A 77 3.30 12.09 -4.68
CA THR A 77 4.53 12.66 -5.23
C THR A 77 5.31 11.62 -6.03
N ARG A 78 6.33 12.05 -6.76
CA ARG A 78 7.25 11.15 -7.48
C ARG A 78 7.87 10.11 -6.53
N GLU A 79 8.35 10.56 -5.38
CA GLU A 79 8.98 9.71 -4.36
C GLU A 79 7.97 8.70 -3.78
N ALA A 80 6.71 9.11 -3.59
CA ALA A 80 5.65 8.22 -3.14
C ALA A 80 5.40 7.09 -4.14
N PHE A 81 5.36 7.40 -5.46
CA PHE A 81 5.25 6.38 -6.50
C PHE A 81 6.45 5.45 -6.50
N GLU A 82 7.67 5.96 -6.38
CA GLU A 82 8.89 5.14 -6.32
C GLU A 82 8.86 4.19 -5.13
N ASN A 83 8.46 4.65 -3.95
CA ASN A 83 8.26 3.80 -2.77
C ASN A 83 7.24 2.70 -3.02
N GLY A 84 6.08 3.02 -3.61
CA GLY A 84 5.04 2.06 -3.95
C GLY A 84 5.52 0.99 -4.92
N ILE A 85 6.28 1.37 -5.95
CA ILE A 85 6.86 0.46 -6.94
C ILE A 85 7.87 -0.47 -6.28
N VAL A 86 8.78 0.07 -5.45
CA VAL A 86 9.79 -0.71 -4.73
C VAL A 86 9.14 -1.77 -3.83
N VAL A 87 8.13 -1.38 -3.04
CA VAL A 87 7.40 -2.32 -2.18
C VAL A 87 6.70 -3.40 -3.01
N ALA A 88 6.04 -3.03 -4.09
CA ALA A 88 5.36 -3.99 -4.95
C ALA A 88 6.32 -4.98 -5.63
N MET A 89 7.50 -4.52 -6.05
CA MET A 89 8.56 -5.38 -6.60
C MET A 89 9.11 -6.34 -5.54
N ALA A 90 9.39 -5.85 -4.34
CA ALA A 90 9.88 -6.68 -3.22
C ALA A 90 8.89 -7.78 -2.82
N LEU A 91 7.60 -7.54 -2.98
CA LEU A 91 6.53 -8.52 -2.72
C LEU A 91 6.30 -9.51 -3.89
N GLY A 92 7.01 -9.36 -5.00
CA GLY A 92 6.74 -10.14 -6.21
C GLY A 92 5.34 -9.85 -6.79
N GLY A 93 4.96 -8.57 -6.82
CA GLY A 93 3.64 -8.13 -7.21
C GLY A 93 3.29 -8.40 -8.68
N SER A 94 2.01 -8.21 -9.01
CA SER A 94 1.48 -8.38 -10.37
C SER A 94 2.01 -7.32 -11.33
N THR A 95 2.39 -7.71 -12.55
CA THR A 95 2.80 -6.79 -13.63
C THR A 95 1.71 -5.79 -14.05
N ASN A 96 0.44 -6.07 -13.73
CA ASN A 96 -0.65 -5.12 -13.93
C ASN A 96 -0.45 -3.81 -13.15
N LEU A 97 0.36 -3.83 -12.08
CA LEU A 97 0.75 -2.62 -11.36
C LEU A 97 1.30 -1.54 -12.29
N VAL A 98 2.12 -1.92 -13.27
CA VAL A 98 2.75 -0.97 -14.20
C VAL A 98 1.69 -0.12 -14.90
N LEU A 99 0.64 -0.76 -15.42
CA LEU A 99 -0.47 -0.08 -16.12
C LEU A 99 -1.23 0.86 -15.17
N HIS A 100 -1.59 0.37 -13.99
CA HIS A 100 -2.34 1.15 -13.01
C HIS A 100 -1.53 2.31 -12.47
N CYS A 101 -0.25 2.08 -12.17
CA CYS A 101 0.65 3.08 -11.63
C CYS A 101 0.91 4.21 -12.64
N LEU A 102 1.13 3.89 -13.91
CA LEU A 102 1.29 4.90 -14.97
C LEU A 102 0.02 5.74 -15.16
N ALA A 103 -1.15 5.10 -15.08
CA ALA A 103 -2.43 5.81 -15.16
C ALA A 103 -2.62 6.77 -13.98
N LEU A 104 -2.34 6.31 -12.76
CA LEU A 104 -2.41 7.13 -11.53
C LEU A 104 -1.40 8.28 -11.56
N ALA A 105 -0.17 8.02 -11.99
CA ALA A 105 0.87 9.04 -12.11
C ALA A 105 0.46 10.15 -13.10
N LYS A 106 -0.13 9.77 -14.24
CA LYS A 106 -0.68 10.72 -15.21
C LYS A 106 -1.77 11.61 -14.59
N GLU A 107 -2.70 11.03 -13.85
CA GLU A 107 -3.78 11.79 -13.17
C GLU A 107 -3.24 12.65 -12.01
N ALA A 108 -2.12 12.27 -11.40
CA ALA A 108 -1.46 13.03 -10.36
C ALA A 108 -0.51 14.11 -10.89
N ASP A 109 -0.35 14.24 -12.22
CA ASP A 109 0.64 15.11 -12.89
C ASP A 109 2.09 14.77 -12.52
N VAL A 110 2.37 13.49 -12.26
CA VAL A 110 3.71 12.97 -11.96
C VAL A 110 4.32 12.36 -13.22
N ALA A 111 5.50 12.81 -13.61
CA ALA A 111 6.24 12.29 -14.76
C ALA A 111 6.86 10.94 -14.41
N LEU A 112 6.11 9.85 -14.57
CA LEU A 112 6.54 8.46 -14.41
C LEU A 112 6.54 7.76 -15.76
N LYS A 113 7.64 7.04 -16.07
CA LYS A 113 7.83 6.30 -17.32
C LYS A 113 8.06 4.82 -17.03
N ILE A 114 7.88 3.99 -18.05
CA ILE A 114 8.11 2.56 -17.93
C ILE A 114 9.57 2.22 -17.66
N GLU A 115 10.50 3.03 -18.17
CA GLU A 115 11.93 2.88 -17.97
C GLU A 115 12.33 3.02 -16.50
N ASP A 116 11.61 3.87 -15.73
CA ASP A 116 11.86 4.09 -14.31
C ASP A 116 11.75 2.79 -13.49
N TYR A 117 10.89 1.86 -13.94
CA TYR A 117 10.75 0.56 -13.27
C TYR A 117 12.01 -0.28 -13.34
N ASN A 118 12.73 -0.23 -14.47
CA ASN A 118 14.00 -0.95 -14.63
C ASN A 118 15.07 -0.36 -13.71
N GLU A 119 15.13 0.97 -13.61
CA GLU A 119 16.08 1.65 -12.73
C GLU A 119 15.81 1.35 -11.25
N LEU A 120 14.54 1.35 -10.86
CA LEU A 120 14.13 1.02 -9.49
C LEU A 120 14.41 -0.46 -9.17
N ASN A 121 14.11 -1.37 -10.11
CA ASN A 121 14.36 -2.79 -9.93
C ASN A 121 15.86 -3.07 -9.72
N ALA A 122 16.74 -2.42 -10.49
CA ALA A 122 18.16 -2.56 -10.32
C ALA A 122 18.68 -2.09 -8.95
N LYS A 123 17.99 -1.14 -8.31
CA LYS A 123 18.31 -0.67 -6.95
C LYS A 123 17.81 -1.63 -5.86
N VAL A 124 16.67 -2.29 -6.09
CA VAL A 124 16.02 -3.18 -5.11
C VAL A 124 16.65 -4.56 -5.07
N SER A 125 17.17 -5.03 -6.19
CA SER A 125 17.63 -6.42 -6.36
C SER A 125 19.03 -6.49 -6.98
N PRO A 126 20.08 -5.93 -6.33
CA PRO A 126 21.43 -6.07 -6.86
C PRO A 126 21.91 -7.53 -6.89
N ASP A 127 21.33 -8.41 -6.05
CA ASP A 127 21.77 -9.80 -5.90
C ASP A 127 20.87 -10.86 -6.58
N LEU A 128 19.74 -10.47 -7.19
CA LEU A 128 18.84 -11.41 -7.88
C LEU A 128 19.12 -11.56 -9.38
N SER A 129 20.15 -10.90 -9.88
CA SER A 129 20.61 -10.97 -11.29
C SER A 129 21.85 -11.84 -11.50
N ALA A 130 22.22 -12.64 -10.53
CA ALA A 130 23.33 -13.61 -10.61
C ALA A 130 22.82 -15.03 -10.92
#